data_aa4485d380442610e418bc0215ec01ec
#
_entry.id   aa4485d380442610e418bc0215ec01ec
#
_cell.length_a   1.000
_cell.length_b   1.000
_cell.length_c   1.000
_cell.angle_alpha   90.00
_cell.angle_beta   90.00
_cell.angle_gamma   90.00
#
_symmetry.space_group_name_H-M   'P 1'
#
loop_
_entity.id
_entity.type
_entity.pdbx_description
1 polymer ?
#
loop_
_entity_poly.entity_id
_entity_poly.type
_entity_poly.pdbx_seq_one_letter_code
_entity_poly.pdbx_strand_id
1 'polypeptide(L)'
;MGDIEITDPQTMRALAHPVRLAILERLQRHGAATATQLAPDVGATPSVTSWHLRHLAGFGLVRDAEPGPDRRERRWEAVARGFRFEAPEDPDDEQGRSAARALSREMFLRSADLPNRWTAEVEPSLDSVWRRLAGLANTRIVVSADELAAIEDGIERVLAPYVTRDEAARPADCREVRLLRYVLPESAAEQTGGTS
;
A
#
# COMPACT_ATOMS: atom_id res chain seq x y z
N MET A 1 -2.62 -12.40 -9.34
CA MET A 1 -1.38 -11.91 -8.73
C MET A 1 -1.73 -11.55 -7.29
N GLY A 2 -1.09 -12.19 -6.29
CA GLY A 2 -1.34 -11.96 -4.86
C GLY A 2 -0.43 -10.87 -4.30
N ASP A 3 -0.55 -10.63 -2.99
CA ASP A 3 0.38 -9.82 -2.23
C ASP A 3 1.66 -10.62 -1.94
N ILE A 4 2.79 -9.92 -1.76
CA ILE A 4 4.04 -10.52 -1.30
C ILE A 4 4.28 -10.17 0.16
N GLU A 5 4.86 -11.11 0.88
CA GLU A 5 5.34 -10.89 2.24
C GLU A 5 6.82 -10.46 2.19
N ILE A 6 7.14 -9.37 2.89
CA ILE A 6 8.50 -8.83 2.97
C ILE A 6 9.01 -9.05 4.39
N THR A 7 9.90 -10.01 4.53
CA THR A 7 10.55 -10.34 5.81
C THR A 7 12.00 -9.86 5.89
N ASP A 8 12.62 -9.61 4.72
CA ASP A 8 14.01 -9.16 4.66
C ASP A 8 14.16 -7.68 4.99
N PRO A 9 14.98 -7.31 6.01
CA PRO A 9 15.22 -5.92 6.41
C PRO A 9 15.81 -5.04 5.30
N GLN A 10 16.59 -5.60 4.38
CA GLN A 10 17.16 -4.83 3.28
C GLN A 10 16.10 -4.44 2.27
N THR A 11 15.16 -5.32 1.98
CA THR A 11 13.99 -5.04 1.13
C THR A 11 13.08 -3.99 1.78
N MET A 12 12.84 -4.06 3.09
CA MET A 12 12.10 -3.03 3.82
C MET A 12 12.78 -1.65 3.71
N ARG A 13 14.10 -1.57 3.90
CA ARG A 13 14.87 -0.34 3.71
C ARG A 13 14.84 0.14 2.26
N ALA A 14 14.88 -0.79 1.32
CA ALA A 14 14.75 -0.43 -0.09
C ALA A 14 13.42 0.24 -0.38
N LEU A 15 12.33 -0.20 0.25
CA LEU A 15 11.00 0.43 0.12
C LEU A 15 10.82 1.69 0.96
N ALA A 16 11.55 1.86 2.06
CA ALA A 16 11.47 3.04 2.93
C ALA A 16 12.05 4.30 2.25
N HIS A 17 11.54 4.64 1.08
CA HIS A 17 11.94 5.78 0.26
C HIS A 17 10.75 6.31 -0.54
N PRO A 18 10.42 7.63 -0.50
CA PRO A 18 9.20 8.18 -1.09
C PRO A 18 9.04 7.88 -2.58
N VAL A 19 10.10 8.06 -3.37
CA VAL A 19 10.04 7.81 -4.82
C VAL A 19 9.86 6.32 -5.13
N ARG A 20 10.48 5.41 -4.38
CA ARG A 20 10.37 3.96 -4.62
C ARG A 20 8.98 3.43 -4.27
N LEU A 21 8.42 3.87 -3.15
CA LEU A 21 7.01 3.57 -2.83
C LEU A 21 6.06 4.14 -3.89
N ALA A 22 6.29 5.39 -4.34
CA ALA A 22 5.49 6.00 -5.40
C ALA A 22 5.53 5.20 -6.72
N ILE A 23 6.70 4.76 -7.13
CA ILE A 23 6.89 3.93 -8.32
C ILE A 23 6.10 2.62 -8.17
N LEU A 24 6.28 1.91 -7.04
CA LEU A 24 5.64 0.63 -6.82
C LEU A 24 4.11 0.76 -6.82
N GLU A 25 3.55 1.71 -6.06
CA GLU A 25 2.11 1.99 -6.04
C GLU A 25 1.55 2.34 -7.43
N ARG A 26 2.30 3.14 -8.20
CA ARG A 26 1.88 3.54 -9.55
C ARG A 26 1.83 2.34 -10.50
N LEU A 27 2.83 1.45 -10.42
CA LEU A 27 2.85 0.21 -11.20
C LEU A 27 1.77 -0.78 -10.77
N GLN A 28 1.52 -0.90 -9.47
CA GLN A 28 0.47 -1.76 -8.92
C GLN A 28 -0.93 -1.30 -9.36
N ARG A 29 -1.14 0.01 -9.39
CA ARG A 29 -2.45 0.60 -9.69
C ARG A 29 -2.77 0.66 -11.18
N HIS A 30 -1.80 1.03 -12.01
CA HIS A 30 -2.02 1.35 -13.42
C HIS A 30 -1.28 0.44 -14.38
N GLY A 31 -0.65 -0.61 -13.85
CA GLY A 31 0.09 -1.58 -14.66
C GLY A 31 1.42 -1.08 -15.18
N ALA A 32 1.94 -1.81 -16.16
CA ALA A 32 3.29 -1.63 -16.69
C ALA A 32 3.53 -0.27 -17.34
N ALA A 33 4.68 0.35 -17.03
CA ALA A 33 5.07 1.67 -17.54
C ALA A 33 6.59 1.78 -17.77
N THR A 34 7.01 2.75 -18.58
CA THR A 34 8.41 3.12 -18.77
C THR A 34 8.87 4.09 -17.68
N ALA A 35 10.19 4.25 -17.49
CA ALA A 35 10.73 5.25 -16.57
C ALA A 35 10.29 6.69 -16.96
N THR A 36 10.16 6.97 -18.23
CA THR A 36 9.71 8.27 -18.75
C THR A 36 8.25 8.55 -18.37
N GLN A 37 7.39 7.52 -18.47
CA GLN A 37 5.97 7.65 -18.09
C GLN A 37 5.76 7.80 -16.58
N LEU A 38 6.60 7.14 -15.77
CA LEU A 38 6.54 7.21 -14.31
C LEU A 38 7.09 8.52 -13.73
N ALA A 39 8.06 9.12 -14.39
CA ALA A 39 8.82 10.26 -13.88
C ALA A 39 7.95 11.44 -13.38
N PRO A 40 6.94 11.92 -14.12
CA PRO A 40 6.05 12.99 -13.64
C PRO A 40 5.21 12.57 -12.43
N ASP A 41 4.74 11.32 -12.40
CA ASP A 41 3.87 10.80 -11.32
C ASP A 41 4.62 10.68 -9.98
N VAL A 42 5.93 10.51 -10.03
CA VAL A 42 6.77 10.32 -8.84
C VAL A 42 7.63 11.54 -8.48
N GLY A 43 7.48 12.64 -9.22
CA GLY A 43 8.21 13.89 -8.98
C GLY A 43 9.72 13.77 -9.22
N ALA A 44 10.16 12.95 -10.19
CA ALA A 44 11.58 12.70 -10.46
C ALA A 44 11.87 12.80 -11.98
N THR A 45 13.15 12.88 -12.34
CA THR A 45 13.55 12.79 -13.75
C THR A 45 13.52 11.33 -14.25
N PRO A 46 13.39 11.10 -15.58
CA PRO A 46 13.44 9.74 -16.13
C PRO A 46 14.71 8.96 -15.75
N SER A 47 15.85 9.61 -15.68
CA SER A 47 17.13 8.99 -15.29
C SER A 47 17.11 8.54 -13.82
N VAL A 48 16.61 9.38 -12.91
CA VAL A 48 16.44 9.06 -11.49
C VAL A 48 15.42 7.94 -11.31
N THR A 49 14.28 8.02 -12.00
CA THR A 49 13.25 6.98 -11.99
C THR A 49 13.80 5.64 -12.47
N SER A 50 14.57 5.64 -13.56
CA SER A 50 15.23 4.43 -14.09
C SER A 50 16.22 3.82 -13.08
N TRP A 51 16.93 4.64 -12.29
CA TRP A 51 17.82 4.15 -11.24
C TRP A 51 17.01 3.49 -10.10
N HIS A 52 15.91 4.11 -9.65
CA HIS A 52 15.05 3.55 -8.64
C HIS A 52 14.38 2.24 -9.10
N LEU A 53 13.95 2.14 -10.35
CA LEU A 53 13.39 0.92 -10.93
C LEU A 53 14.40 -0.24 -10.90
N ARG A 54 15.65 0.01 -11.32
CA ARG A 54 16.71 -1.01 -11.24
C ARG A 54 16.99 -1.42 -9.78
N HIS A 55 16.95 -0.47 -8.86
CA HIS A 55 17.11 -0.77 -7.44
C HIS A 55 15.99 -1.67 -6.93
N LEU A 56 14.72 -1.33 -7.22
CA LEU A 56 13.56 -2.17 -6.87
C LEU A 56 13.61 -3.56 -7.52
N ALA A 57 14.11 -3.65 -8.76
CA ALA A 57 14.28 -4.93 -9.46
C ALA A 57 15.32 -5.82 -8.77
N GLY A 58 16.38 -5.23 -8.21
CA GLY A 58 17.39 -5.95 -7.43
C GLY A 58 16.81 -6.62 -6.17
N PHE A 59 15.67 -6.14 -5.67
CA PHE A 59 14.93 -6.72 -4.55
C PHE A 59 13.69 -7.52 -4.99
N GLY A 60 13.52 -7.77 -6.29
CA GLY A 60 12.40 -8.56 -6.80
C GLY A 60 11.01 -7.90 -6.66
N LEU A 61 10.95 -6.58 -6.45
CA LEU A 61 9.70 -5.84 -6.26
C LEU A 61 9.06 -5.40 -7.59
N VAL A 62 9.89 -5.19 -8.60
CA VAL A 62 9.49 -4.92 -9.97
C VAL A 62 10.28 -5.80 -10.93
N ARG A 63 9.76 -6.01 -12.13
CA ARG A 63 10.40 -6.78 -13.19
C ARG A 63 10.17 -6.16 -14.55
N ASP A 64 10.87 -6.66 -15.55
CA ASP A 64 10.58 -6.31 -16.93
C ASP A 64 9.16 -6.78 -17.32
N ALA A 65 8.40 -5.88 -17.90
CA ALA A 65 7.10 -6.19 -18.47
C ALA A 65 7.23 -6.56 -19.96
N GLU A 66 6.15 -7.13 -20.51
CA GLU A 66 6.06 -7.37 -21.95
C GLU A 66 6.34 -6.09 -22.75
N PRO A 67 7.07 -6.20 -23.87
CA PRO A 67 7.37 -5.05 -24.72
C PRO A 67 6.10 -4.32 -25.15
N GLY A 68 6.11 -2.99 -25.05
CA GLY A 68 5.05 -2.14 -25.57
C GLY A 68 5.15 -1.96 -27.10
N PRO A 69 4.34 -1.03 -27.64
CA PRO A 69 4.37 -0.68 -29.07
C PRO A 69 5.77 -0.23 -29.55
N ASP A 70 6.48 0.51 -28.72
CA ASP A 70 7.89 0.81 -28.95
C ASP A 70 8.77 -0.19 -28.20
N ARG A 71 9.33 -1.13 -28.94
CA ARG A 71 10.23 -2.18 -28.40
C ARG A 71 11.57 -1.64 -27.88
N ARG A 72 11.89 -0.38 -28.11
CA ARG A 72 13.13 0.25 -27.64
C ARG A 72 13.04 0.72 -26.21
N GLU A 73 11.81 0.95 -25.72
CA GLU A 73 11.58 1.40 -24.36
C GLU A 73 11.39 0.23 -23.39
N ARG A 74 12.25 0.16 -22.38
CA ARG A 74 12.13 -0.82 -21.30
C ARG A 74 10.92 -0.47 -20.45
N ARG A 75 9.97 -1.41 -20.35
CA ARG A 75 8.80 -1.30 -19.50
C ARG A 75 8.99 -2.13 -18.24
N TRP A 76 8.40 -1.64 -17.16
CA TRP A 76 8.47 -2.24 -15.85
C TRP A 76 7.08 -2.52 -15.33
N GLU A 77 6.93 -3.62 -14.59
CA GLU A 77 5.70 -3.94 -13.88
C GLU A 77 6.00 -4.35 -12.44
N ALA A 78 5.04 -4.16 -11.54
CA ALA A 78 5.13 -4.67 -10.17
C ALA A 78 5.01 -6.20 -10.17
N VAL A 79 5.78 -6.88 -9.31
CA VAL A 79 5.73 -8.35 -9.16
C VAL A 79 4.46 -8.79 -8.44
N ALA A 80 3.88 -7.93 -7.61
CA ALA A 80 2.67 -8.21 -6.82
C ALA A 80 1.73 -7.01 -6.79
N ARG A 81 0.44 -7.24 -6.48
CA ARG A 81 -0.58 -6.19 -6.34
C ARG A 81 -0.41 -5.34 -5.08
N GLY A 82 0.14 -5.94 -4.03
CA GLY A 82 0.41 -5.30 -2.76
C GLY A 82 1.56 -6.00 -2.05
N PHE A 83 1.89 -5.54 -0.87
CA PHE A 83 2.86 -6.19 0.00
C PHE A 83 2.42 -6.05 1.46
N ARG A 84 2.86 -7.02 2.26
CA ARG A 84 2.78 -7.01 3.71
C ARG A 84 4.19 -7.10 4.27
N PHE A 85 4.39 -6.55 5.43
CA PHE A 85 5.63 -6.69 6.17
C PHE A 85 5.33 -6.62 7.65
N GLU A 86 6.12 -7.34 8.42
CA GLU A 86 6.02 -7.39 9.87
C GLU A 86 7.37 -7.05 10.49
N ALA A 87 7.34 -6.46 11.67
CA ALA A 87 8.55 -6.32 12.45
C ALA A 87 9.01 -7.72 12.90
N PRO A 88 10.33 -8.00 12.94
CA PRO A 88 10.83 -9.27 13.44
C PRO A 88 10.33 -9.56 14.85
N GLU A 89 9.97 -10.82 15.11
CA GLU A 89 9.56 -11.31 16.43
C GLU A 89 10.72 -11.28 17.42
N ASP A 90 11.95 -11.50 16.94
CA ASP A 90 13.15 -11.47 17.77
C ASP A 90 13.38 -10.08 18.34
N PRO A 91 13.32 -9.90 19.67
CA PRO A 91 13.55 -8.62 20.33
C PRO A 91 15.00 -8.13 20.18
N ASP A 92 15.94 -8.97 19.81
CA ASP A 92 17.35 -8.61 19.61
C ASP A 92 17.65 -8.22 18.15
N ASP A 93 16.74 -8.47 17.19
CA ASP A 93 16.88 -7.99 15.81
C ASP A 93 16.54 -6.49 15.69
N GLU A 94 17.42 -5.66 16.21
CA GLU A 94 17.28 -4.20 16.10
C GLU A 94 17.32 -3.69 14.65
N GLN A 95 18.03 -4.39 13.76
CA GLN A 95 18.13 -3.99 12.36
C GLN A 95 16.81 -4.20 11.63
N GLY A 96 16.17 -5.32 11.83
CA GLY A 96 14.87 -5.62 11.24
C GLY A 96 13.79 -4.69 11.78
N ARG A 97 13.74 -4.49 13.11
CA ARG A 97 12.77 -3.55 13.71
C ARG A 97 12.96 -2.11 13.21
N SER A 98 14.21 -1.67 13.08
CA SER A 98 14.52 -0.33 12.54
C SER A 98 14.06 -0.20 11.08
N ALA A 99 14.24 -1.25 10.26
CA ALA A 99 13.81 -1.28 8.88
C ALA A 99 12.28 -1.24 8.76
N ALA A 100 11.58 -2.05 9.55
CA ALA A 100 10.11 -2.08 9.60
C ALA A 100 9.55 -0.71 10.04
N ARG A 101 10.10 -0.10 11.10
CA ARG A 101 9.71 1.25 11.55
C ARG A 101 9.92 2.31 10.47
N ALA A 102 11.03 2.25 9.73
CA ALA A 102 11.31 3.19 8.66
C ALA A 102 10.31 3.06 7.52
N LEU A 103 9.96 1.84 7.13
CA LEU A 103 8.96 1.57 6.10
C LEU A 103 7.56 2.00 6.54
N SER A 104 7.14 1.64 7.76
CA SER A 104 5.87 2.09 8.33
C SER A 104 5.74 3.60 8.33
N ARG A 105 6.79 4.32 8.79
CA ARG A 105 6.81 5.78 8.81
C ARG A 105 6.63 6.37 7.42
N GLU A 106 7.32 5.84 6.42
CA GLU A 106 7.20 6.33 5.05
C GLU A 106 5.80 6.09 4.48
N MET A 107 5.20 4.93 4.74
CA MET A 107 3.83 4.62 4.33
C MET A 107 2.82 5.55 5.01
N PHE A 108 2.95 5.83 6.32
CA PHE A 108 2.09 6.78 7.02
C PHE A 108 2.23 8.19 6.44
N LEU A 109 3.44 8.67 6.21
CA LEU A 109 3.68 9.98 5.61
C LEU A 109 3.01 10.12 4.23
N ARG A 110 3.10 9.08 3.40
CA ARG A 110 2.46 9.06 2.07
C ARG A 110 0.93 9.03 2.13
N SER A 111 0.37 8.35 3.11
CA SER A 111 -1.09 8.24 3.25
C SER A 111 -1.72 9.41 4.02
N ALA A 112 -0.95 10.19 4.75
CA ALA A 112 -1.45 11.24 5.64
C ALA A 112 -2.33 12.29 4.93
N ASP A 113 -2.01 12.65 3.69
CA ASP A 113 -2.76 13.64 2.91
C ASP A 113 -3.88 13.04 2.03
N LEU A 114 -3.96 11.72 1.94
CA LEU A 114 -4.97 11.07 1.09
C LEU A 114 -6.41 11.41 1.49
N PRO A 115 -6.80 11.39 2.77
CA PRO A 115 -8.16 11.77 3.17
C PRO A 115 -8.50 13.21 2.82
N ASN A 116 -7.57 14.15 3.06
CA ASN A 116 -7.78 15.57 2.78
C ASN A 116 -7.97 15.83 1.28
N ARG A 117 -7.11 15.26 0.44
CA ARG A 117 -7.25 15.37 -1.01
C ARG A 117 -8.54 14.72 -1.51
N TRP A 118 -8.90 13.56 -0.99
CA TRP A 118 -10.14 12.90 -1.35
C TRP A 118 -11.37 13.75 -1.02
N THR A 119 -11.42 14.35 0.18
CA THR A 119 -12.49 15.25 0.60
C THR A 119 -12.59 16.48 -0.30
N ALA A 120 -11.45 17.05 -0.73
CA ALA A 120 -11.42 18.24 -1.56
C ALA A 120 -11.74 17.95 -3.03
N GLU A 121 -11.25 16.87 -3.59
CA GLU A 121 -11.21 16.60 -5.03
C GLU A 121 -12.26 15.58 -5.49
N VAL A 122 -12.60 14.60 -4.68
CA VAL A 122 -13.41 13.44 -5.08
C VAL A 122 -14.80 13.46 -4.46
N GLU A 123 -14.88 13.62 -3.13
CA GLU A 123 -16.15 13.57 -2.40
C GLU A 123 -17.23 14.47 -2.99
N PRO A 124 -16.97 15.74 -3.40
CA PRO A 124 -17.99 16.63 -3.95
C PRO A 124 -18.62 16.10 -5.24
N SER A 125 -17.91 15.28 -5.99
CA SER A 125 -18.37 14.70 -7.26
C SER A 125 -19.14 13.39 -7.11
N LEU A 126 -19.20 12.82 -5.89
CA LEU A 126 -19.89 11.56 -5.65
C LEU A 126 -21.42 11.74 -5.71
N ASP A 127 -22.07 10.77 -6.34
CA ASP A 127 -23.53 10.62 -6.22
C ASP A 127 -23.96 10.24 -4.80
N SER A 128 -25.25 10.30 -4.52
CA SER A 128 -25.79 10.08 -3.18
C SER A 128 -25.57 8.67 -2.63
N VAL A 129 -25.44 7.66 -3.50
CA VAL A 129 -25.21 6.27 -3.09
C VAL A 129 -23.77 6.12 -2.59
N TRP A 130 -22.81 6.53 -3.40
CA TRP A 130 -21.39 6.45 -3.06
C TRP A 130 -21.03 7.34 -1.87
N ARG A 131 -21.64 8.54 -1.76
CA ARG A 131 -21.40 9.45 -0.64
C ARG A 131 -21.83 8.86 0.71
N ARG A 132 -22.90 8.06 0.75
CA ARG A 132 -23.32 7.39 2.00
C ARG A 132 -22.41 6.23 2.43
N LEU A 133 -21.72 5.62 1.47
CA LEU A 133 -20.82 4.47 1.71
C LEU A 133 -19.37 4.89 1.96
N ALA A 134 -19.01 6.09 1.49
CA ALA A 134 -17.67 6.63 1.63
C ALA A 134 -17.50 7.44 2.92
N GLY A 135 -16.29 7.59 3.38
CA GLY A 135 -15.96 8.43 4.52
C GLY A 135 -15.01 7.77 5.51
N LEU A 136 -14.91 8.36 6.70
CA LEU A 136 -14.07 7.89 7.79
C LEU A 136 -14.91 7.11 8.79
N ALA A 137 -14.44 5.93 9.17
CA ALA A 137 -14.92 5.19 10.32
C ALA A 137 -13.82 5.13 11.39
N ASN A 138 -14.18 5.41 12.64
CA ASN A 138 -13.28 5.28 13.78
C ASN A 138 -14.01 4.48 14.87
N THR A 139 -13.58 3.24 15.07
CA THR A 139 -14.20 2.32 16.03
C THR A 139 -13.18 1.86 17.05
N ARG A 140 -13.47 2.03 18.32
CA ARG A 140 -12.69 1.48 19.43
C ARG A 140 -13.27 0.14 19.85
N ILE A 141 -12.41 -0.86 19.99
CA ILE A 141 -12.75 -2.19 20.48
C ILE A 141 -11.77 -2.60 21.57
N VAL A 142 -12.18 -3.48 22.46
CA VAL A 142 -11.33 -4.08 23.47
C VAL A 142 -11.24 -5.56 23.16
N VAL A 143 -10.07 -6.03 22.76
CA VAL A 143 -9.86 -7.40 22.26
C VAL A 143 -8.51 -7.94 22.74
N SER A 144 -8.41 -9.25 22.81
CA SER A 144 -7.14 -9.96 22.93
C SER A 144 -6.41 -9.98 21.57
N ALA A 145 -5.13 -10.37 21.58
CA ALA A 145 -4.36 -10.55 20.35
C ALA A 145 -5.00 -11.60 19.41
N ASP A 146 -5.49 -12.71 19.96
CA ASP A 146 -6.15 -13.77 19.18
C ASP A 146 -7.47 -13.29 18.55
N GLU A 147 -8.25 -12.51 19.30
CA GLU A 147 -9.49 -11.91 18.77
C GLU A 147 -9.19 -10.89 17.68
N LEU A 148 -8.13 -10.08 17.83
CA LEU A 148 -7.72 -9.15 16.81
C LEU A 148 -7.25 -9.87 15.54
N ALA A 149 -6.48 -10.94 15.66
CA ALA A 149 -6.06 -11.78 14.53
C ALA A 149 -7.29 -12.35 13.80
N ALA A 150 -8.28 -12.86 14.53
CA ALA A 150 -9.52 -13.39 13.92
C ALA A 150 -10.33 -12.30 13.18
N ILE A 151 -10.33 -11.05 13.68
CA ILE A 151 -10.95 -9.90 13.02
C ILE A 151 -10.21 -9.60 11.70
N GLU A 152 -8.88 -9.50 11.72
CA GLU A 152 -8.08 -9.23 10.53
C GLU A 152 -8.28 -10.32 9.46
N ASP A 153 -8.26 -11.61 9.84
CA ASP A 153 -8.57 -12.72 8.94
C ASP A 153 -9.99 -12.63 8.37
N GLY A 154 -10.94 -12.18 9.18
CA GLY A 154 -12.32 -11.95 8.75
C GLY A 154 -12.43 -10.89 7.67
N ILE A 155 -11.73 -9.78 7.85
CA ILE A 155 -11.69 -8.67 6.88
C ILE A 155 -11.03 -9.13 5.58
N GLU A 156 -9.89 -9.85 5.67
CA GLU A 156 -9.22 -10.37 4.48
C GLU A 156 -10.12 -11.34 3.67
N ARG A 157 -10.85 -12.23 4.34
CA ARG A 157 -11.80 -13.13 3.68
C ARG A 157 -12.92 -12.39 2.97
N VAL A 158 -13.42 -11.29 3.55
CA VAL A 158 -14.44 -10.44 2.92
C VAL A 158 -13.88 -9.72 1.70
N LEU A 159 -12.64 -9.24 1.75
CA LEU A 159 -12.02 -8.46 0.68
C LEU A 159 -11.49 -9.33 -0.48
N ALA A 160 -11.06 -10.55 -0.20
CA ALA A 160 -10.39 -11.42 -1.17
C ALA A 160 -11.12 -11.56 -2.53
N PRO A 161 -12.46 -11.77 -2.60
CA PRO A 161 -13.16 -11.88 -3.89
C PRO A 161 -13.10 -10.61 -4.74
N TYR A 162 -12.94 -9.45 -4.11
CA TYR A 162 -12.89 -8.14 -4.79
C TYR A 162 -11.48 -7.78 -5.23
N VAL A 163 -10.48 -8.15 -4.44
CA VAL A 163 -9.06 -7.92 -4.75
C VAL A 163 -8.61 -8.75 -5.95
N THR A 164 -9.09 -10.00 -6.06
CA THR A 164 -8.70 -10.93 -7.12
C THR A 164 -9.65 -10.94 -8.32
N ARG A 165 -10.68 -10.08 -8.33
CA ARG A 165 -11.70 -10.05 -9.38
C ARG A 165 -11.09 -9.67 -10.73
N ASP A 166 -11.35 -10.51 -11.75
CA ASP A 166 -10.98 -10.21 -13.11
C ASP A 166 -11.73 -8.99 -13.65
N GLU A 167 -11.08 -8.24 -14.52
CA GLU A 167 -11.66 -7.03 -15.11
C GLU A 167 -12.96 -7.35 -15.86
N ALA A 168 -13.00 -8.46 -16.58
CA ALA A 168 -14.19 -8.92 -17.31
C ALA A 168 -15.37 -9.29 -16.39
N ALA A 169 -15.13 -9.59 -15.12
CA ALA A 169 -16.16 -9.92 -14.13
C ALA A 169 -16.63 -8.70 -13.32
N ARG A 170 -16.13 -7.49 -13.63
CA ARG A 170 -16.53 -6.27 -12.93
C ARG A 170 -17.90 -5.79 -13.41
N PRO A 171 -18.82 -5.42 -12.50
CA PRO A 171 -20.06 -4.72 -12.88
C PRO A 171 -19.75 -3.40 -13.60
N ALA A 172 -20.64 -2.97 -14.49
CA ALA A 172 -20.45 -1.76 -15.28
C ALA A 172 -20.40 -0.46 -14.42
N ASP A 173 -21.04 -0.49 -13.25
CA ASP A 173 -21.13 0.62 -12.30
C ASP A 173 -20.09 0.55 -11.17
N CYS A 174 -19.12 -0.36 -11.26
CA CYS A 174 -18.10 -0.48 -10.23
C CYS A 174 -17.12 0.70 -10.25
N ARG A 175 -16.58 1.03 -9.07
CA ARG A 175 -15.53 2.03 -8.88
C ARG A 175 -14.34 1.41 -8.18
N GLU A 176 -13.17 1.91 -8.46
CA GLU A 176 -11.98 1.62 -7.67
C GLU A 176 -12.11 2.32 -6.30
N VAL A 177 -11.98 1.56 -5.23
CA VAL A 177 -12.07 2.06 -3.85
C VAL A 177 -10.79 1.72 -3.11
N ARG A 178 -10.21 2.70 -2.43
CA ARG A 178 -9.08 2.49 -1.53
C ARG A 178 -9.60 2.41 -0.09
N LEU A 179 -9.32 1.29 0.56
CA LEU A 179 -9.54 1.11 1.99
C LEU A 179 -8.21 1.35 2.72
N LEU A 180 -8.18 2.31 3.64
CA LEU A 180 -7.05 2.55 4.53
C LEU A 180 -7.43 2.02 5.91
N ARG A 181 -6.64 1.07 6.41
CA ARG A 181 -6.85 0.49 7.74
C ARG A 181 -5.61 0.76 8.59
N TYR A 182 -5.83 1.28 9.77
CA TYR A 182 -4.81 1.43 10.80
C TYR A 182 -5.24 0.64 12.02
N VAL A 183 -4.43 -0.33 12.41
CA VAL A 183 -4.60 -1.08 13.66
C VAL A 183 -3.58 -0.53 14.63
N LEU A 184 -4.05 0.21 15.63
CA LEU A 184 -3.22 0.98 16.55
C LEU A 184 -3.55 0.58 17.99
N PRO A 185 -2.91 -0.45 18.55
CA PRO A 185 -3.10 -0.79 19.97
C PRO A 185 -2.69 0.40 20.84
N GLU A 186 -3.60 0.77 21.76
CA GLU A 186 -3.33 1.83 22.74
C GLU A 186 -2.42 1.30 23.86
N SER A 187 -1.61 2.16 24.46
CA SER A 187 -0.76 1.77 25.59
C SER A 187 -1.59 1.36 26.81
N ALA A 188 -1.14 0.38 27.58
CA ALA A 188 -1.82 -0.06 28.79
C ALA A 188 -2.04 1.07 29.83
N ALA A 189 -1.25 2.14 29.78
CA ALA A 189 -1.38 3.30 30.67
C ALA A 189 -2.60 4.17 30.36
N GLU A 190 -3.12 4.14 29.12
CA GLU A 190 -4.31 4.92 28.73
C GLU A 190 -5.63 4.21 29.06
N GLN A 191 -5.58 2.90 29.32
CA GLN A 191 -6.77 2.09 29.66
C GLN A 191 -7.28 2.31 31.09
N THR A 192 -6.49 2.89 31.99
CA THR A 192 -6.84 3.12 33.41
C THR A 192 -7.49 4.47 33.69
N GLY A 193 -7.63 5.35 32.71
CA GLY A 193 -8.17 6.72 32.88
C GLY A 193 -9.69 6.89 32.72
N GLY A 194 -10.45 5.81 32.52
CA GLY A 194 -11.86 5.85 32.12
C GLY A 194 -12.87 5.44 33.23
N THR A 195 -12.53 5.50 34.52
CA THR A 195 -13.48 5.21 35.59
C THR A 195 -13.51 6.37 36.58
N SER A 196 -14.33 7.35 36.30
CA SER A 196 -14.95 8.28 37.29
C SER A 196 -16.24 8.82 36.72
#